data_4d7321e91665ea551752b8e8931042b2
#
_entry.id   4d7321e91665ea551752b8e8931042b2
#
_cell.length_a   1.000
_cell.length_b   1.000
_cell.length_c   1.000
_cell.angle_alpha   90.00
_cell.angle_beta   90.00
_cell.angle_gamma   90.00
#
_symmetry.space_group_name_H-M   'P 1'
#
loop_
_entity.id
_entity.type
_entity.pdbx_description
1 polymer ?
#
loop_
_entity_poly.entity_id
_entity_poly.type
_entity_poly.pdbx_seq_one_letter_code
_entity_poly.pdbx_strand_id
1 'polypeptide(L)'
;MNPILEPAGDALRIDVVSDVVCPWCYVGKRQLEAALARWRDAHPDAPVPMVRWHPFQLNPDLPDEGMSRADYLREKFGASDPTAIYQRVSAAARAVGLQPEFARIARQPNTLRAHALIAAAQGEAQQAVVERLFRAYFVEGADLSAREALAALAREAGLDDAAIRTALDDGDALERTTQAEAEARELGIRGVPFFVIDGRIGVNGAQGADALLGAFAQARVSDSPPG
;
A
#
# COMPACT_ATOMS: atom_id res chain seq x y z
N MET A 1 1.97 -10.80 -19.24
CA MET A 1 3.14 -10.86 -18.30
C MET A 1 2.74 -10.08 -17.07
N ASN A 2 2.91 -10.64 -15.88
CA ASN A 2 2.49 -9.95 -14.64
C ASN A 2 3.39 -8.71 -14.41
N PRO A 3 2.81 -7.51 -14.25
CA PRO A 3 3.57 -6.26 -14.14
C PRO A 3 4.51 -6.21 -12.92
N ILE A 4 4.26 -7.02 -11.88
CA ILE A 4 5.12 -7.12 -10.69
C ILE A 4 6.45 -7.83 -11.01
N LEU A 5 6.44 -8.75 -11.97
CA LEU A 5 7.61 -9.54 -12.36
C LEU A 5 8.33 -9.03 -13.62
N GLU A 6 7.92 -7.90 -14.18
CA GLU A 6 8.65 -7.32 -15.31
C GLU A 6 10.11 -7.05 -14.93
N PRO A 7 11.07 -7.30 -15.82
CA PRO A 7 12.46 -6.98 -15.55
C PRO A 7 12.64 -5.48 -15.32
N ALA A 8 13.50 -5.14 -14.36
CA ALA A 8 13.87 -3.76 -14.12
C ALA A 8 14.73 -3.23 -15.29
N GLY A 9 14.57 -1.94 -15.57
CA GLY A 9 15.52 -1.21 -16.42
C GLY A 9 16.71 -0.71 -15.57
N ASP A 10 17.29 0.41 -15.99
CA ASP A 10 18.42 1.02 -15.25
C ASP A 10 18.03 1.53 -13.84
N ALA A 11 16.78 1.96 -13.66
CA ALA A 11 16.27 2.40 -12.35
C ALA A 11 15.86 1.22 -11.47
N LEU A 12 16.20 1.30 -10.18
CA LEU A 12 15.71 0.36 -9.17
C LEU A 12 14.18 0.41 -9.12
N ARG A 13 13.51 -0.74 -9.28
CA ARG A 13 12.05 -0.83 -9.23
C ARG A 13 11.59 -1.53 -7.96
N ILE A 14 10.63 -0.93 -7.31
CA ILE A 14 9.99 -1.47 -6.11
C ILE A 14 8.47 -1.55 -6.35
N ASP A 15 7.96 -2.77 -6.43
CA ASP A 15 6.53 -3.05 -6.49
C ASP A 15 6.03 -3.35 -5.07
N VAL A 16 5.05 -2.59 -4.59
CA VAL A 16 4.51 -2.70 -3.24
C VAL A 16 3.09 -3.21 -3.30
N VAL A 17 2.87 -4.44 -2.86
CA VAL A 17 1.52 -5.00 -2.70
C VAL A 17 1.01 -4.62 -1.31
N SER A 18 -0.15 -3.97 -1.25
CA SER A 18 -0.59 -3.26 -0.04
C SER A 18 -2.11 -3.17 0.05
N ASP A 19 -2.62 -2.98 1.28
CA ASP A 19 -4.01 -2.61 1.53
C ASP A 19 -4.07 -1.34 2.38
N VAL A 20 -4.93 -0.39 1.99
CA VAL A 20 -5.09 0.91 2.65
C VAL A 20 -5.62 0.82 4.09
N VAL A 21 -6.19 -0.33 4.49
CA VAL A 21 -6.66 -0.60 5.85
C VAL A 21 -5.68 -1.45 6.67
N CYS A 22 -4.52 -1.79 6.10
CA CYS A 22 -3.47 -2.53 6.79
C CYS A 22 -2.51 -1.57 7.52
N PRO A 23 -2.49 -1.56 8.86
CA PRO A 23 -1.62 -0.62 9.57
C PRO A 23 -0.12 -0.95 9.40
N TRP A 24 0.21 -2.24 9.17
CA TRP A 24 1.58 -2.64 8.83
C TRP A 24 2.01 -2.14 7.45
N CYS A 25 1.07 -1.93 6.51
CA CYS A 25 1.37 -1.31 5.21
C CYS A 25 1.76 0.15 5.37
N TYR A 26 1.11 0.89 6.27
CA TYR A 26 1.51 2.28 6.54
C TYR A 26 2.88 2.37 7.23
N VAL A 27 3.17 1.47 8.18
CA VAL A 27 4.53 1.33 8.76
C VAL A 27 5.55 0.98 7.68
N GLY A 28 5.25 -0.01 6.84
CA GLY A 28 6.12 -0.44 5.74
C GLY A 28 6.40 0.67 4.73
N LYS A 29 5.40 1.52 4.44
CA LYS A 29 5.59 2.71 3.60
C LYS A 29 6.63 3.66 4.20
N ARG A 30 6.59 3.97 5.50
CA ARG A 30 7.59 4.83 6.17
C ARG A 30 8.98 4.20 6.16
N GLN A 31 9.06 2.87 6.34
CA GLN A 31 10.32 2.14 6.26
C GLN A 31 10.89 2.17 4.84
N LEU A 32 10.05 2.04 3.81
CA LEU A 32 10.45 2.18 2.42
C LEU A 32 10.98 3.59 2.12
N GLU A 33 10.28 4.63 2.55
CA GLU A 33 10.71 6.03 2.40
C GLU A 33 12.10 6.27 3.02
N ALA A 34 12.33 5.74 4.22
CA ALA A 34 13.62 5.83 4.88
C ALA A 34 14.73 5.04 4.13
N ALA A 35 14.40 3.86 3.61
CA ALA A 35 15.33 3.08 2.80
C ALA A 35 15.67 3.80 1.49
N LEU A 36 14.69 4.37 0.80
CA LEU A 36 14.89 5.11 -0.45
C LEU A 36 15.72 6.39 -0.24
N ALA A 37 15.52 7.10 0.87
CA ALA A 37 16.34 8.26 1.20
C ALA A 37 17.83 7.87 1.35
N ARG A 38 18.09 6.85 2.18
CA ARG A 38 19.46 6.34 2.41
C ARG A 38 20.09 5.75 1.13
N TRP A 39 19.27 5.09 0.29
CA TRP A 39 19.74 4.57 -0.99
C TRP A 39 20.20 5.70 -1.92
N ARG A 40 19.39 6.76 -2.05
CA ARG A 40 19.74 7.93 -2.89
C ARG A 40 20.99 8.66 -2.40
N ASP A 41 21.13 8.80 -1.06
CA ASP A 41 22.32 9.41 -0.47
C ASP A 41 23.61 8.61 -0.77
N ALA A 42 23.49 7.28 -0.79
CA ALA A 42 24.62 6.38 -1.09
C ALA A 42 24.90 6.25 -2.61
N HIS A 43 23.93 6.55 -3.47
CA HIS A 43 23.99 6.39 -4.92
C HIS A 43 23.49 7.66 -5.65
N PRO A 44 24.17 8.82 -5.49
CA PRO A 44 23.70 10.10 -6.01
C PRO A 44 23.60 10.16 -7.54
N ASP A 45 24.43 9.38 -8.24
CA ASP A 45 24.46 9.31 -9.71
C ASP A 45 23.53 8.22 -10.29
N ALA A 46 22.90 7.41 -9.44
CA ALA A 46 21.98 6.37 -9.91
C ALA A 46 20.62 6.96 -10.30
N PRO A 47 19.91 6.34 -11.26
CA PRO A 47 18.54 6.72 -11.59
C PRO A 47 17.63 6.69 -10.36
N VAL A 48 16.66 7.61 -10.33
CA VAL A 48 15.67 7.67 -9.23
C VAL A 48 14.89 6.36 -9.16
N PRO A 49 14.83 5.71 -7.99
CA PRO A 49 14.05 4.48 -7.83
C PRO A 49 12.58 4.68 -8.15
N MET A 50 12.00 3.71 -8.85
CA MET A 50 10.59 3.69 -9.22
C MET A 50 9.80 2.86 -8.23
N VAL A 51 8.78 3.44 -7.60
CA VAL A 51 7.87 2.74 -6.68
C VAL A 51 6.48 2.66 -7.31
N ARG A 52 5.91 1.45 -7.36
CA ARG A 52 4.54 1.20 -7.85
C ARG A 52 3.74 0.47 -6.79
N TRP A 53 2.48 0.87 -6.60
CA TRP A 53 1.58 0.25 -5.64
C TRP A 53 0.56 -0.62 -6.34
N HIS A 54 0.39 -1.84 -5.80
CA HIS A 54 -0.52 -2.86 -6.31
C HIS A 54 -1.58 -3.20 -5.27
N PRO A 55 -2.82 -3.50 -5.72
CA PRO A 55 -3.93 -3.78 -4.84
C PRO A 55 -3.76 -5.13 -4.12
N PHE A 56 -4.22 -5.15 -2.89
CA PHE A 56 -4.50 -6.35 -2.12
C PHE A 56 -5.59 -6.04 -1.11
N GLN A 57 -6.67 -6.80 -1.11
CA GLN A 57 -7.75 -6.63 -0.14
C GLN A 57 -7.63 -7.68 0.97
N LEU A 58 -7.48 -7.22 2.22
CA LEU A 58 -7.52 -8.10 3.39
C LEU A 58 -8.91 -8.69 3.65
N ASN A 59 -9.94 -8.01 3.12
CA ASN A 59 -11.34 -8.38 3.31
C ASN A 59 -12.12 -8.14 2.00
N PRO A 60 -11.88 -8.92 0.93
CA PRO A 60 -12.52 -8.69 -0.38
C PRO A 60 -14.04 -8.95 -0.36
N ASP A 61 -14.49 -9.80 0.58
CA ASP A 61 -15.90 -10.20 0.69
C ASP A 61 -16.78 -9.20 1.44
N LEU A 62 -16.22 -8.10 1.94
CA LEU A 62 -17.03 -7.04 2.55
C LEU A 62 -17.94 -6.37 1.52
N PRO A 63 -19.17 -6.03 1.89
CA PRO A 63 -20.04 -5.25 1.01
C PRO A 63 -19.45 -3.87 0.72
N ASP A 64 -19.89 -3.23 -0.35
CA ASP A 64 -19.40 -1.93 -0.81
C ASP A 64 -19.44 -0.85 0.28
N GLU A 65 -20.51 -0.86 1.10
CA GLU A 65 -20.67 0.03 2.24
C GLU A 65 -19.77 -0.33 3.44
N GLY A 66 -19.04 -1.44 3.36
CA GLY A 66 -18.24 -1.95 4.46
C GLY A 66 -19.09 -2.42 5.65
N MET A 67 -18.47 -2.54 6.82
CA MET A 67 -19.16 -2.88 8.07
C MET A 67 -18.69 -2.02 9.24
N SER A 68 -19.44 -2.03 10.36
CA SER A 68 -18.99 -1.33 11.56
C SER A 68 -17.65 -1.88 12.05
N ARG A 69 -16.78 -1.00 12.53
CA ARG A 69 -15.48 -1.43 13.08
C ARG A 69 -15.63 -2.37 14.25
N ALA A 70 -16.65 -2.17 15.09
CA ALA A 70 -16.92 -3.01 16.25
C ALA A 70 -17.30 -4.44 15.82
N ASP A 71 -18.17 -4.58 14.82
CA ASP A 71 -18.57 -5.90 14.30
C ASP A 71 -17.39 -6.61 13.66
N TYR A 72 -16.64 -5.91 12.82
CA TYR A 72 -15.42 -6.45 12.19
C TYR A 72 -14.43 -7.01 13.23
N LEU A 73 -14.15 -6.25 14.28
CA LEU A 73 -13.22 -6.69 15.33
C LEU A 73 -13.75 -7.89 16.09
N ARG A 74 -15.07 -7.93 16.35
CA ARG A 74 -15.72 -9.06 17.01
C ARG A 74 -15.66 -10.33 16.16
N GLU A 75 -15.95 -10.21 14.87
CA GLU A 75 -15.93 -11.35 13.95
C GLU A 75 -14.51 -11.89 13.74
N LYS A 76 -13.55 -11.00 13.54
CA LYS A 76 -12.18 -11.39 13.15
C LYS A 76 -11.33 -11.83 14.34
N PHE A 77 -11.52 -11.23 15.51
CA PHE A 77 -10.63 -11.41 16.67
C PHE A 77 -11.34 -11.87 17.93
N GLY A 78 -12.69 -11.90 17.94
CA GLY A 78 -13.47 -12.23 19.14
C GLY A 78 -13.31 -11.21 20.28
N ALA A 79 -12.69 -10.06 20.02
CA ALA A 79 -12.33 -9.06 21.01
C ALA A 79 -13.15 -7.78 20.82
N SER A 80 -13.58 -7.20 21.94
CA SER A 80 -14.24 -5.89 21.96
C SER A 80 -13.28 -4.71 22.19
N ASP A 81 -12.05 -4.97 22.67
CA ASP A 81 -11.03 -3.93 22.90
C ASP A 81 -9.98 -3.91 21.78
N PRO A 82 -10.04 -2.93 20.87
CA PRO A 82 -9.08 -2.80 19.79
C PRO A 82 -7.67 -2.40 20.24
N THR A 83 -7.54 -1.84 21.45
CA THR A 83 -6.25 -1.36 21.97
C THR A 83 -5.26 -2.50 22.14
N ALA A 84 -5.70 -3.62 22.71
CA ALA A 84 -4.86 -4.81 22.89
C ALA A 84 -4.38 -5.41 21.54
N ILE A 85 -5.26 -5.39 20.53
CA ILE A 85 -4.97 -5.91 19.20
C ILE A 85 -3.89 -5.07 18.52
N TYR A 86 -3.92 -3.75 18.72
CA TYR A 86 -3.05 -2.83 18.00
C TYR A 86 -1.78 -2.41 18.76
N GLN A 87 -1.54 -2.91 19.97
CA GLN A 87 -0.35 -2.53 20.76
C GLN A 87 0.97 -2.67 20.00
N ARG A 88 1.20 -3.83 19.35
CA ARG A 88 2.43 -4.07 18.59
C ARG A 88 2.59 -3.12 17.41
N VAL A 89 1.51 -2.94 16.64
CA VAL A 89 1.57 -2.07 15.46
C VAL A 89 1.65 -0.60 15.88
N SER A 90 1.03 -0.20 17.00
CA SER A 90 1.16 1.16 17.54
C SER A 90 2.59 1.50 17.97
N ALA A 91 3.31 0.53 18.56
CA ALA A 91 4.71 0.70 18.89
C ALA A 91 5.59 0.85 17.64
N ALA A 92 5.39 -0.02 16.65
CA ALA A 92 6.09 0.04 15.37
C ALA A 92 5.78 1.34 14.60
N ALA A 93 4.53 1.79 14.61
CA ALA A 93 4.10 3.04 14.00
C ALA A 93 4.81 4.26 14.62
N ARG A 94 4.84 4.33 15.96
CA ARG A 94 5.56 5.41 16.66
C ARG A 94 7.06 5.43 16.36
N ALA A 95 7.67 4.26 16.20
CA ALA A 95 9.10 4.15 15.87
C ALA A 95 9.45 4.75 14.49
N VAL A 96 8.46 4.85 13.59
CA VAL A 96 8.61 5.47 12.26
C VAL A 96 7.88 6.82 12.15
N GLY A 97 7.57 7.46 13.28
CA GLY A 97 6.98 8.79 13.33
C GLY A 97 5.47 8.86 13.04
N LEU A 98 4.77 7.71 13.00
CA LEU A 98 3.32 7.66 12.82
C LEU A 98 2.59 7.66 14.18
N GLN A 99 1.45 8.33 14.21
CA GLN A 99 0.54 8.35 15.38
C GLN A 99 -0.87 7.95 14.94
N PRO A 100 -1.13 6.64 14.75
CA PRO A 100 -2.45 6.19 14.33
C PRO A 100 -3.48 6.33 15.46
N GLU A 101 -4.63 6.85 15.10
CA GLU A 101 -5.77 7.09 15.98
C GLU A 101 -6.83 5.98 15.79
N PHE A 102 -6.48 4.73 16.11
CA PHE A 102 -7.35 3.56 15.89
C PHE A 102 -8.75 3.70 16.48
N ALA A 103 -8.89 4.44 17.59
CA ALA A 103 -10.17 4.69 18.23
C ALA A 103 -11.11 5.57 17.38
N ARG A 104 -10.58 6.34 16.42
CA ARG A 104 -11.37 7.16 15.49
C ARG A 104 -11.96 6.37 14.33
N ILE A 105 -11.45 5.16 14.09
CA ILE A 105 -11.91 4.32 12.98
C ILE A 105 -13.26 3.71 13.34
N ALA A 106 -14.32 4.24 12.76
CA ALA A 106 -15.69 3.77 13.00
C ALA A 106 -16.11 2.63 12.05
N ARG A 107 -15.45 2.51 10.88
CA ARG A 107 -15.88 1.60 9.83
C ARG A 107 -14.71 0.83 9.22
N GLN A 108 -14.94 -0.44 8.88
CA GLN A 108 -14.07 -1.27 8.05
C GLN A 108 -14.62 -1.24 6.63
N PRO A 109 -13.95 -0.57 5.69
CA PRO A 109 -14.43 -0.46 4.32
C PRO A 109 -14.11 -1.71 3.49
N ASN A 110 -14.85 -1.93 2.40
CA ASN A 110 -14.32 -2.61 1.22
C ASN A 110 -13.33 -1.66 0.54
N THR A 111 -12.16 -2.14 0.17
CA THR A 111 -11.06 -1.28 -0.30
C THR A 111 -10.88 -1.24 -1.81
N LEU A 112 -11.76 -1.91 -2.58
CA LEU A 112 -11.62 -1.99 -4.04
C LEU A 112 -11.57 -0.61 -4.71
N ARG A 113 -12.51 0.29 -4.37
CA ARG A 113 -12.54 1.66 -4.93
C ARG A 113 -11.34 2.50 -4.52
N ALA A 114 -10.83 2.34 -3.30
CA ALA A 114 -9.60 3.00 -2.88
C ALA A 114 -8.39 2.52 -3.70
N HIS A 115 -8.31 1.23 -3.99
CA HIS A 115 -7.28 0.67 -4.86
C HIS A 115 -7.42 1.11 -6.32
N ALA A 116 -8.64 1.26 -6.83
CA ALA A 116 -8.87 1.80 -8.18
C ALA A 116 -8.36 3.26 -8.29
N LEU A 117 -8.53 4.09 -7.25
CA LEU A 117 -7.94 5.44 -7.20
C LEU A 117 -6.40 5.40 -7.21
N ILE A 118 -5.78 4.47 -6.48
CA ILE A 118 -4.33 4.29 -6.50
C ILE A 118 -3.86 3.87 -7.89
N ALA A 119 -4.59 2.97 -8.55
CA ALA A 119 -4.26 2.50 -9.90
C ALA A 119 -4.45 3.57 -10.99
N ALA A 120 -5.33 4.56 -10.76
CA ALA A 120 -5.53 5.68 -11.66
C ALA A 120 -4.37 6.70 -11.67
N ALA A 121 -3.45 6.59 -10.74
CA ALA A 121 -2.29 7.47 -10.59
C ALA A 121 -0.98 6.72 -10.85
N GLN A 122 0.07 7.45 -11.22
CA GLN A 122 1.41 6.90 -11.44
C GLN A 122 2.48 7.79 -10.79
N GLY A 123 3.65 7.21 -10.50
CA GLY A 123 4.80 7.93 -9.97
C GLY A 123 4.48 8.70 -8.68
N GLU A 124 4.84 9.96 -8.61
CA GLU A 124 4.63 10.80 -7.43
C GLU A 124 3.14 11.01 -7.10
N ALA A 125 2.28 11.11 -8.11
CA ALA A 125 0.84 11.22 -7.90
C ALA A 125 0.27 9.95 -7.21
N GLN A 126 0.76 8.76 -7.59
CA GLN A 126 0.35 7.52 -6.92
C GLN A 126 0.80 7.51 -5.45
N GLN A 127 2.03 7.97 -5.16
CA GLN A 127 2.53 8.10 -3.80
C GLN A 127 1.67 9.06 -2.96
N ALA A 128 1.23 10.16 -3.55
CA ALA A 128 0.37 11.15 -2.89
C ALA A 128 -1.01 10.56 -2.56
N VAL A 129 -1.63 9.82 -3.48
CA VAL A 129 -2.92 9.14 -3.25
C VAL A 129 -2.79 8.12 -2.13
N VAL A 130 -1.76 7.26 -2.16
CA VAL A 130 -1.51 6.25 -1.13
C VAL A 130 -1.32 6.90 0.23
N GLU A 131 -0.50 7.94 0.32
CA GLU A 131 -0.27 8.67 1.58
C GLU A 131 -1.56 9.30 2.10
N ARG A 132 -2.34 9.94 1.23
CA ARG A 132 -3.58 10.60 1.62
C ARG A 132 -4.61 9.62 2.16
N LEU A 133 -4.74 8.45 1.53
CA LEU A 133 -5.67 7.39 1.98
C LEU A 133 -5.23 6.79 3.31
N PHE A 134 -3.97 6.47 3.50
CA PHE A 134 -3.46 5.97 4.78
C PHE A 134 -3.68 6.98 5.90
N ARG A 135 -3.36 8.23 5.68
CA ARG A 135 -3.55 9.30 6.66
C ARG A 135 -5.03 9.49 6.99
N ALA A 136 -5.91 9.53 5.97
CA ALA A 136 -7.34 9.63 6.16
C ALA A 136 -7.87 8.53 7.06
N TYR A 137 -7.50 7.30 6.79
CA TYR A 137 -8.00 6.14 7.53
C TYR A 137 -7.40 6.07 8.93
N PHE A 138 -6.06 6.09 9.06
CA PHE A 138 -5.40 5.80 10.33
C PHE A 138 -5.26 7.00 11.27
N VAL A 139 -5.24 8.22 10.77
CA VAL A 139 -5.03 9.43 11.60
C VAL A 139 -6.33 10.20 11.76
N GLU A 140 -7.11 10.33 10.68
CA GLU A 140 -8.31 11.15 10.67
C GLU A 140 -9.59 10.35 10.99
N GLY A 141 -9.55 9.00 10.81
CA GLY A 141 -10.68 8.11 11.03
C GLY A 141 -11.74 8.22 9.94
N ALA A 142 -11.33 8.62 8.72
CA ALA A 142 -12.23 8.78 7.59
C ALA A 142 -12.84 7.44 7.15
N ASP A 143 -14.09 7.48 6.71
CA ASP A 143 -14.78 6.34 6.11
C ASP A 143 -14.39 6.19 4.63
N LEU A 144 -13.55 5.20 4.34
CA LEU A 144 -13.12 4.90 2.96
C LEU A 144 -14.13 4.04 2.18
N SER A 145 -15.29 3.70 2.73
CA SER A 145 -16.39 3.08 1.98
C SER A 145 -17.26 4.13 1.28
N ALA A 146 -17.26 5.37 1.78
CA ALA A 146 -18.04 6.46 1.23
C ALA A 146 -17.41 7.01 -0.05
N ARG A 147 -18.12 6.88 -1.19
CA ARG A 147 -17.64 7.33 -2.51
C ARG A 147 -17.23 8.80 -2.53
N GLU A 148 -18.04 9.66 -1.90
CA GLU A 148 -17.80 11.11 -1.83
C GLU A 148 -16.53 11.43 -1.03
N ALA A 149 -16.29 10.69 0.06
CA ALA A 149 -15.07 10.83 0.85
C ALA A 149 -13.84 10.42 0.02
N LEU A 150 -13.89 9.28 -0.65
CA LEU A 150 -12.83 8.82 -1.55
C LEU A 150 -12.54 9.84 -2.67
N ALA A 151 -13.58 10.40 -3.30
CA ALA A 151 -13.43 11.41 -4.34
C ALA A 151 -12.78 12.70 -3.80
N ALA A 152 -13.15 13.15 -2.60
CA ALA A 152 -12.54 14.32 -1.96
C ALA A 152 -11.06 14.07 -1.64
N LEU A 153 -10.73 12.92 -1.05
CA LEU A 153 -9.36 12.54 -0.71
C LEU A 153 -8.46 12.43 -1.95
N ALA A 154 -8.97 11.84 -3.03
CA ALA A 154 -8.24 11.73 -4.30
C ALA A 154 -7.97 13.10 -4.93
N ARG A 155 -8.94 14.02 -4.87
CA ARG A 155 -8.78 15.41 -5.33
C ARG A 155 -7.75 16.16 -4.50
N GLU A 156 -7.75 16.01 -3.18
CA GLU A 156 -6.74 16.57 -2.29
C GLU A 156 -5.33 16.01 -2.58
N ALA A 157 -5.25 14.77 -3.06
CA ALA A 157 -4.00 14.15 -3.49
C ALA A 157 -3.58 14.55 -4.91
N GLY A 158 -4.36 15.36 -5.62
CA GLY A 158 -4.03 15.92 -6.93
C GLY A 158 -4.56 15.14 -8.13
N LEU A 159 -5.45 14.17 -7.96
CA LEU A 159 -6.14 13.53 -9.08
C LEU A 159 -7.18 14.48 -9.67
N ASP A 160 -7.31 14.49 -10.99
CA ASP A 160 -8.36 15.22 -11.67
C ASP A 160 -9.73 14.51 -11.57
N ASP A 161 -10.80 15.28 -11.76
CA ASP A 161 -12.17 14.77 -11.62
C ASP A 161 -12.52 13.68 -12.66
N ALA A 162 -11.87 13.64 -13.83
CA ALA A 162 -12.12 12.62 -14.83
C ALA A 162 -11.51 11.28 -14.40
N ALA A 163 -10.26 11.29 -13.92
CA ALA A 163 -9.60 10.12 -13.37
C ALA A 163 -10.34 9.58 -12.14
N ILE A 164 -10.80 10.46 -11.26
CA ILE A 164 -11.58 10.09 -10.07
C ILE A 164 -12.89 9.39 -10.46
N ARG A 165 -13.66 9.97 -11.41
CA ARG A 165 -14.91 9.35 -11.88
C ARG A 165 -14.65 7.98 -12.52
N THR A 166 -13.65 7.87 -13.38
CA THR A 166 -13.28 6.60 -14.00
C THR A 166 -12.91 5.57 -12.94
N ALA A 167 -12.09 5.92 -11.95
CA ALA A 167 -11.67 4.97 -10.91
C ALA A 167 -12.83 4.49 -10.02
N LEU A 168 -13.77 5.38 -9.69
CA LEU A 168 -14.83 5.07 -8.73
C LEU A 168 -16.10 4.48 -9.34
N ASP A 169 -16.41 4.82 -10.60
CA ASP A 169 -17.73 4.57 -11.20
C ASP A 169 -17.66 3.68 -12.46
N ASP A 170 -16.48 3.49 -13.06
CA ASP A 170 -16.32 2.64 -14.24
C ASP A 170 -16.10 1.19 -13.82
N GLY A 171 -17.03 0.31 -14.23
CA GLY A 171 -16.97 -1.13 -13.98
C GLY A 171 -15.67 -1.76 -14.48
N ASP A 172 -15.19 -1.36 -15.64
CA ASP A 172 -13.96 -1.89 -16.22
C ASP A 172 -12.72 -1.50 -15.37
N ALA A 173 -12.72 -0.29 -14.75
CA ALA A 173 -11.63 0.11 -13.86
C ALA A 173 -11.61 -0.72 -12.57
N LEU A 174 -12.78 -1.01 -12.01
CA LEU A 174 -12.92 -1.87 -10.83
C LEU A 174 -12.54 -3.32 -11.16
N GLU A 175 -12.95 -3.83 -12.32
CA GLU A 175 -12.59 -5.18 -12.78
C GLU A 175 -11.08 -5.32 -12.98
N ARG A 176 -10.41 -4.35 -13.64
CA ARG A 176 -8.94 -4.34 -13.77
C ARG A 176 -8.25 -4.32 -12.41
N THR A 177 -8.79 -3.61 -11.42
CA THR A 177 -8.24 -3.58 -10.05
C THR A 177 -8.38 -4.95 -9.38
N THR A 178 -9.53 -5.60 -9.53
CA THR A 178 -9.76 -6.96 -9.04
C THR A 178 -8.82 -7.97 -9.71
N GLN A 179 -8.63 -7.85 -11.03
CA GLN A 179 -7.70 -8.70 -11.78
C GLN A 179 -6.25 -8.51 -11.30
N ALA A 180 -5.81 -7.27 -11.08
CA ALA A 180 -4.46 -7.00 -10.58
C ALA A 180 -4.23 -7.58 -9.17
N GLU A 181 -5.25 -7.59 -8.32
CA GLU A 181 -5.18 -8.27 -7.01
C GLU A 181 -5.08 -9.79 -7.18
N ALA A 182 -5.89 -10.39 -8.07
CA ALA A 182 -5.82 -11.82 -8.36
C ALA A 182 -4.43 -12.23 -8.85
N GLU A 183 -3.82 -11.46 -9.74
CA GLU A 183 -2.46 -11.67 -10.23
C GLU A 183 -1.41 -11.61 -9.11
N ALA A 184 -1.55 -10.70 -8.13
CA ALA A 184 -0.67 -10.68 -6.96
C ALA A 184 -0.83 -11.95 -6.11
N ARG A 185 -2.06 -12.43 -5.94
CA ARG A 185 -2.34 -13.68 -5.20
C ARG A 185 -1.79 -14.92 -5.92
N GLU A 186 -1.83 -14.96 -7.25
CA GLU A 186 -1.24 -16.03 -8.08
C GLU A 186 0.28 -16.12 -7.93
N LEU A 187 0.96 -15.00 -7.67
CA LEU A 187 2.39 -14.98 -7.31
C LEU A 187 2.69 -15.56 -5.92
N GLY A 188 1.67 -16.04 -5.20
CA GLY A 188 1.81 -16.60 -3.86
C GLY A 188 1.83 -15.56 -2.75
N ILE A 189 1.54 -14.30 -3.04
CA ILE A 189 1.43 -13.25 -2.02
C ILE A 189 0.17 -13.51 -1.20
N ARG A 190 0.34 -13.75 0.10
CA ARG A 190 -0.75 -14.12 1.04
C ARG A 190 -0.95 -13.10 2.16
N GLY A 191 -0.14 -12.05 2.19
CA GLY A 191 -0.20 -11.02 3.22
C GLY A 191 0.57 -9.79 2.84
N VAL A 192 0.25 -8.67 3.47
CA VAL A 192 0.76 -7.34 3.13
C VAL A 192 1.27 -6.61 4.39
N PRO A 193 2.22 -5.65 4.22
CA PRO A 193 2.83 -5.26 2.95
C PRO A 193 3.74 -6.36 2.40
N PHE A 194 3.85 -6.42 1.07
CA PHE A 194 4.83 -7.26 0.40
C PHE A 194 5.56 -6.40 -0.65
N PHE A 195 6.88 -6.43 -0.63
CA PHE A 195 7.71 -5.65 -1.55
C PHE A 195 8.38 -6.60 -2.52
N VAL A 196 8.34 -6.28 -3.81
CA VAL A 196 9.08 -6.99 -4.86
C VAL A 196 10.08 -6.01 -5.45
N ILE A 197 11.36 -6.36 -5.37
CA ILE A 197 12.46 -5.54 -5.83
C ILE A 197 12.94 -6.10 -7.16
N ASP A 198 12.93 -5.27 -8.21
CA ASP A 198 13.33 -5.60 -9.57
C ASP A 198 12.70 -6.90 -10.13
N GLY A 199 11.46 -7.20 -9.71
CA GLY A 199 10.74 -8.40 -10.13
C GLY A 199 11.31 -9.74 -9.62
N ARG A 200 12.29 -9.73 -8.70
CA ARG A 200 13.08 -10.91 -8.32
C ARG A 200 13.15 -11.16 -6.82
N ILE A 201 13.27 -10.13 -6.00
CA ILE A 201 13.50 -10.28 -4.57
C ILE A 201 12.25 -9.86 -3.81
N GLY A 202 11.67 -10.80 -3.06
CA GLY A 202 10.51 -10.55 -2.21
C GLY A 202 10.88 -10.24 -0.77
N VAL A 203 10.29 -9.17 -0.20
CA VAL A 203 10.37 -8.86 1.24
C VAL A 203 8.96 -8.86 1.81
N ASN A 204 8.66 -9.81 2.69
CA ASN A 204 7.34 -9.98 3.28
C ASN A 204 7.23 -9.23 4.61
N GLY A 205 6.27 -8.33 4.71
CA GLY A 205 5.99 -7.55 5.92
C GLY A 205 6.88 -6.32 6.10
N ALA A 206 6.59 -5.55 7.15
CA ALA A 206 7.32 -4.35 7.53
C ALA A 206 8.58 -4.70 8.34
N GLN A 207 9.62 -5.15 7.66
CA GLN A 207 10.87 -5.69 8.24
C GLN A 207 11.91 -4.63 8.59
N GLY A 208 11.63 -3.35 8.32
CA GLY A 208 12.55 -2.23 8.55
C GLY A 208 13.30 -1.76 7.31
N ALA A 209 13.84 -0.55 7.39
CA ALA A 209 14.57 0.06 6.28
C ALA A 209 15.84 -0.72 5.91
N ASP A 210 16.52 -1.33 6.89
CA ASP A 210 17.76 -2.10 6.65
C ASP A 210 17.50 -3.36 5.83
N ALA A 211 16.37 -4.06 6.07
CA ALA A 211 15.99 -5.22 5.27
C ALA A 211 15.70 -4.84 3.81
N LEU A 212 15.03 -3.70 3.59
CA LEU A 212 14.78 -3.18 2.25
C LEU A 212 16.08 -2.76 1.54
N LEU A 213 17.00 -2.08 2.25
CA LEU A 213 18.32 -1.72 1.68
C LEU A 213 19.12 -2.95 1.30
N GLY A 214 19.09 -4.01 2.13
CA GLY A 214 19.74 -5.28 1.81
C GLY A 214 19.15 -5.90 0.52
N ALA A 215 17.83 -5.86 0.35
CA ALA A 215 17.17 -6.33 -0.86
C ALA A 215 17.50 -5.47 -2.09
N PHE A 216 17.62 -4.14 -1.95
CA PHE A 216 18.04 -3.24 -3.03
C PHE A 216 19.46 -3.57 -3.50
N ALA A 217 20.39 -3.72 -2.56
CA ALA A 217 21.78 -4.07 -2.86
C ALA A 217 21.87 -5.45 -3.57
N GLN A 218 21.14 -6.45 -3.06
CA GLN A 218 21.12 -7.79 -3.67
C GLN A 218 20.55 -7.77 -5.09
N ALA A 219 19.51 -6.98 -5.35
CA ALA A 219 18.92 -6.86 -6.69
C ALA A 219 19.94 -6.34 -7.70
N ARG A 220 20.77 -5.37 -7.31
CA ARG A 220 21.78 -4.76 -8.21
C ARG A 220 23.03 -5.59 -8.43
N VAL A 221 23.46 -6.39 -7.44
CA VAL A 221 24.58 -7.30 -7.61
C VAL A 221 24.30 -8.36 -8.67
N SER A 222 23.05 -8.81 -8.78
CA SER A 222 22.64 -9.83 -9.74
C SER A 222 22.62 -9.33 -11.21
N ASP A 223 22.77 -8.03 -11.47
CA ASP A 223 22.82 -7.43 -12.80
C ASP A 223 24.24 -7.23 -13.32
N SER A 224 25.27 -7.43 -12.49
CA SER A 224 26.66 -7.38 -12.94
C SER A 224 26.98 -8.67 -13.71
N PRO A 225 27.45 -8.61 -14.98
CA PRO A 225 27.86 -9.80 -15.70
C PRO A 225 29.00 -10.48 -14.93
N PRO A 226 29.09 -11.82 -14.97
CA PRO A 226 30.22 -12.54 -14.39
C PRO A 226 31.49 -12.06 -15.09
N GLY A 227 32.41 -11.49 -14.30
CA GLY A 227 33.72 -11.02 -14.78
C GLY A 227 34.61 -12.14 -15.30
#